data_5423ec1a5b7a5759e1f5d8b962356bcd
#
_entry.id   5423ec1a5b7a5759e1f5d8b962356bcd
#
_cell.length_a   1.000
_cell.length_b   1.000
_cell.length_c   1.000
_cell.angle_alpha   90.00
_cell.angle_beta   90.00
_cell.angle_gamma   90.00
#
_symmetry.space_group_name_H-M   'P 1'
#
loop_
_entity.id
_entity.type
_entity.pdbx_description
1 polymer ?
#
loop_
_entity_poly.entity_id
_entity_poly.type
_entity_poly.pdbx_seq_one_letter_code
_entity_poly.pdbx_strand_id
1 'polypeptide(L)'
;KPAAVAAALALSTALLAGCGSTAASSDSVAESTAVSESTAEEAEEGDADEVAAKNCADLIDAIYVQERTDDTDAQCEAAKAAWDALTDTQKEMVESENADPEYFGRDTGDASKDDPRNEDEIGENELLVVSFGTSFNGSRAADIKGIEDALQAANPDWSVRRAFTAQIIINHVQARDGEKIDNMKQALDRAVANGVKNLVVQPTHLMHGAEYDEMCEAIDEYKDKFESVSIAEPLLGEVGADATVINEDKEAVATAITTEAVKTAGYEDAAAAAADGTAFVFMGHGTSHTAKVSYSQMQTTMETLGYDNVFIGTVEGEPEDTACEAVIEKVKEAGYTKVVLRPLMVVAGDHANNDMAGA
;
A
#
# COMPACT_ATOMS: atom_id res chain seq x y z
N LYS A 1 -23.32 -6.52 33.12
CA LYS A 1 -24.21 -7.30 32.21
C LYS A 1 -24.53 -6.42 31.02
N PRO A 2 -23.97 -6.64 29.85
CA PRO A 2 -24.53 -6.12 28.61
C PRO A 2 -25.43 -7.18 27.94
N ALA A 3 -26.46 -6.70 27.30
CA ALA A 3 -27.45 -7.48 26.59
C ALA A 3 -26.95 -7.75 25.15
N ALA A 4 -27.05 -9.02 24.75
CA ALA A 4 -26.81 -9.45 23.39
C ALA A 4 -27.98 -9.03 22.48
N VAL A 5 -27.68 -8.47 21.34
CA VAL A 5 -28.61 -8.29 20.22
C VAL A 5 -28.22 -9.33 19.15
N ALA A 6 -29.05 -10.34 19.01
CA ALA A 6 -28.98 -11.30 17.92
C ALA A 6 -29.82 -10.80 16.77
N ALA A 7 -29.21 -10.56 15.61
CA ALA A 7 -29.91 -10.33 14.35
C ALA A 7 -30.03 -11.66 13.60
N ALA A 8 -31.24 -12.15 13.44
CA ALA A 8 -31.57 -13.35 12.68
C ALA A 8 -31.79 -13.00 11.21
N LEU A 9 -31.01 -13.58 10.32
CA LEU A 9 -31.28 -13.57 8.88
C LEU A 9 -32.37 -14.60 8.57
N ALA A 10 -33.51 -14.14 8.09
CA ALA A 10 -34.58 -14.99 7.58
C ALA A 10 -34.48 -15.11 6.06
N LEU A 11 -34.08 -16.29 5.57
CA LEU A 11 -34.24 -16.67 4.17
C LEU A 11 -35.71 -16.95 3.89
N SER A 12 -36.34 -16.20 3.01
CA SER A 12 -37.68 -16.47 2.50
C SER A 12 -37.60 -17.01 1.06
N THR A 13 -37.77 -18.33 0.95
CA THR A 13 -38.05 -19.00 -0.31
C THR A 13 -39.54 -18.91 -0.61
N ALA A 14 -39.95 -18.27 -1.68
CA ALA A 14 -41.32 -18.30 -2.19
C ALA A 14 -41.41 -19.24 -3.41
N LEU A 15 -42.03 -20.39 -3.21
CA LEU A 15 -42.54 -21.24 -4.28
C LEU A 15 -43.90 -20.70 -4.75
N LEU A 16 -44.04 -20.46 -6.03
CA LEU A 16 -45.35 -20.27 -6.69
C LEU A 16 -45.61 -21.43 -7.65
N ALA A 17 -46.57 -22.24 -7.31
CA ALA A 17 -47.24 -23.15 -8.22
C ALA A 17 -48.74 -22.81 -8.26
N GLY A 18 -49.36 -22.75 -9.42
CA GLY A 18 -50.78 -22.64 -9.52
C GLY A 18 -51.28 -22.48 -10.96
N CYS A 19 -51.69 -23.60 -11.58
CA CYS A 19 -52.39 -23.71 -12.84
C CYS A 19 -53.82 -23.14 -12.84
N GLY A 20 -54.33 -22.76 -13.99
CA GLY A 20 -55.77 -22.65 -14.24
C GLY A 20 -56.16 -22.05 -15.57
N SER A 21 -56.51 -22.89 -16.53
CA SER A 21 -57.03 -22.59 -17.87
C SER A 21 -58.37 -21.87 -17.86
N THR A 22 -58.67 -21.07 -18.89
CA THR A 22 -59.73 -21.35 -19.90
C THR A 22 -59.79 -20.26 -21.00
N ALA A 23 -60.13 -20.70 -22.22
CA ALA A 23 -60.11 -20.03 -23.48
C ALA A 23 -61.30 -19.07 -23.73
N ALA A 24 -61.12 -18.08 -24.59
CA ALA A 24 -61.85 -17.90 -25.87
C ALA A 24 -61.51 -16.56 -26.56
N SER A 25 -61.00 -16.73 -27.78
CA SER A 25 -61.19 -15.95 -29.04
C SER A 25 -61.47 -14.44 -29.00
N SER A 26 -60.77 -13.61 -29.72
CA SER A 26 -60.72 -13.33 -31.14
C SER A 26 -60.05 -11.98 -31.46
N ASP A 27 -59.23 -12.03 -32.48
CA ASP A 27 -58.86 -11.03 -33.51
C ASP A 27 -58.31 -9.65 -33.17
N SER A 28 -57.13 -9.51 -33.77
CA SER A 28 -56.54 -8.32 -34.39
C SER A 28 -56.00 -7.21 -33.48
N VAL A 29 -54.74 -7.09 -33.45
CA VAL A 29 -53.82 -6.06 -33.93
C VAL A 29 -52.41 -6.45 -33.46
N ALA A 30 -51.62 -6.96 -34.34
CA ALA A 30 -50.17 -7.07 -34.16
C ALA A 30 -49.56 -5.73 -34.53
N GLU A 31 -48.54 -5.40 -33.74
CA GLU A 31 -47.59 -4.30 -33.93
C GLU A 31 -47.63 -3.21 -32.86
N SER A 32 -47.12 -3.52 -31.67
CA SER A 32 -46.52 -2.55 -30.74
C SER A 32 -45.99 -3.16 -29.41
N THR A 33 -45.74 -4.48 -29.30
CA THR A 33 -45.31 -5.09 -28.03
C THR A 33 -43.84 -5.51 -28.01
N ALA A 34 -43.12 -5.49 -29.13
CA ALA A 34 -41.72 -5.93 -29.17
C ALA A 34 -40.71 -4.87 -28.63
N VAL A 35 -41.07 -3.57 -28.63
CA VAL A 35 -40.19 -2.50 -28.17
C VAL A 35 -40.31 -2.25 -26.65
N SER A 36 -41.45 -2.64 -26.06
CA SER A 36 -41.71 -2.45 -24.64
C SER A 36 -41.16 -3.55 -23.74
N GLU A 37 -41.09 -4.80 -24.27
CA GLU A 37 -40.47 -5.90 -23.54
C GLU A 37 -38.92 -5.82 -23.56
N SER A 38 -38.32 -5.43 -24.69
CA SER A 38 -36.88 -5.22 -24.80
C SER A 38 -36.38 -4.10 -23.86
N THR A 39 -37.13 -2.99 -23.77
CA THR A 39 -36.73 -1.88 -22.86
C THR A 39 -37.00 -2.18 -21.39
N ALA A 40 -37.93 -3.08 -21.06
CA ALA A 40 -38.18 -3.48 -19.67
C ALA A 40 -37.15 -4.56 -19.23
N GLU A 41 -36.77 -5.50 -20.08
CA GLU A 41 -35.70 -6.45 -19.81
C GLU A 41 -34.35 -5.75 -19.71
N GLU A 42 -34.00 -4.82 -20.58
CA GLU A 42 -32.77 -4.02 -20.50
C GLU A 42 -32.74 -3.12 -19.24
N ALA A 43 -33.88 -2.61 -18.78
CA ALA A 43 -33.95 -1.80 -17.56
C ALA A 43 -33.87 -2.66 -16.28
N GLU A 44 -34.47 -3.88 -16.26
CA GLU A 44 -34.36 -4.81 -15.13
C GLU A 44 -32.95 -5.46 -15.08
N GLU A 45 -32.30 -5.69 -16.20
CA GLU A 45 -30.94 -6.20 -16.28
C GLU A 45 -29.93 -5.14 -15.83
N GLY A 46 -30.09 -3.88 -16.24
CA GLY A 46 -29.27 -2.75 -15.79
C GLY A 46 -29.35 -2.51 -14.28
N ASP A 47 -30.54 -2.60 -13.68
CA ASP A 47 -30.74 -2.45 -12.23
C ASP A 47 -30.09 -3.65 -11.47
N ALA A 48 -30.14 -4.87 -12.04
CA ALA A 48 -29.48 -6.05 -11.47
C ALA A 48 -27.95 -5.97 -11.54
N ASP A 49 -27.40 -5.40 -12.61
CA ASP A 49 -25.95 -5.21 -12.79
C ASP A 49 -25.42 -4.16 -11.82
N GLU A 50 -26.10 -3.04 -11.65
CA GLU A 50 -25.76 -2.01 -10.65
C GLU A 50 -25.79 -2.59 -9.22
N VAL A 51 -26.80 -3.41 -8.89
CA VAL A 51 -26.88 -4.07 -7.56
C VAL A 51 -25.72 -5.05 -7.35
N ALA A 52 -25.34 -5.81 -8.37
CA ALA A 52 -24.22 -6.76 -8.27
C ALA A 52 -22.88 -6.01 -8.06
N ALA A 53 -22.63 -4.96 -8.85
CA ALA A 53 -21.44 -4.12 -8.74
C ALA A 53 -21.37 -3.44 -7.37
N LYS A 54 -22.48 -2.87 -6.91
CA LYS A 54 -22.54 -2.24 -5.59
C LYS A 54 -22.29 -3.22 -4.44
N ASN A 55 -22.85 -4.41 -4.49
CA ASN A 55 -22.59 -5.43 -3.48
C ASN A 55 -21.10 -5.81 -3.41
N CYS A 56 -20.42 -5.87 -4.56
CA CYS A 56 -18.99 -6.09 -4.60
C CYS A 56 -18.23 -4.90 -4.00
N ALA A 57 -18.58 -3.67 -4.36
CA ALA A 57 -17.99 -2.46 -3.80
C ALA A 57 -18.14 -2.39 -2.27
N ASP A 58 -19.35 -2.68 -1.73
CA ASP A 58 -19.58 -2.72 -0.28
C ASP A 58 -18.70 -3.79 0.43
N LEU A 59 -18.40 -4.91 -0.21
CA LEU A 59 -17.48 -5.93 0.33
C LEU A 59 -16.01 -5.48 0.27
N ILE A 60 -15.61 -4.74 -0.75
CA ILE A 60 -14.27 -4.14 -0.84
C ILE A 60 -14.11 -3.08 0.25
N ASP A 61 -15.09 -2.20 0.46
CA ASP A 61 -15.06 -1.21 1.55
C ASP A 61 -14.94 -1.89 2.93
N ALA A 62 -15.58 -3.04 3.13
CA ALA A 62 -15.51 -3.80 4.38
C ALA A 62 -14.12 -4.36 4.70
N ILE A 63 -13.25 -4.56 3.70
CA ILE A 63 -11.85 -4.98 3.89
C ILE A 63 -10.86 -3.82 3.84
N TYR A 64 -11.30 -2.62 3.52
CA TYR A 64 -10.48 -1.41 3.50
C TYR A 64 -10.42 -0.79 4.91
N VAL A 65 -9.84 -1.54 5.84
CA VAL A 65 -9.79 -1.20 7.26
C VAL A 65 -8.41 -1.48 7.85
N GLN A 66 -8.02 -0.70 8.86
CA GLN A 66 -6.72 -0.85 9.54
C GLN A 66 -6.75 -1.85 10.70
N GLU A 67 -7.91 -2.34 11.10
CA GLU A 67 -8.05 -3.31 12.19
C GLU A 67 -8.35 -4.71 11.65
N ARG A 68 -7.59 -5.71 12.10
CA ARG A 68 -7.86 -7.11 11.83
C ARG A 68 -8.77 -7.70 12.90
N THR A 69 -9.79 -8.42 12.46
CA THR A 69 -10.73 -9.18 13.32
C THR A 69 -10.69 -10.67 12.96
N ASP A 70 -11.40 -11.48 13.74
CA ASP A 70 -11.55 -12.91 13.44
C ASP A 70 -12.28 -13.19 12.13
N ASP A 71 -13.06 -12.23 11.63
CA ASP A 71 -13.84 -12.34 10.39
C ASP A 71 -13.04 -11.87 9.15
N THR A 72 -11.89 -11.26 9.32
CA THR A 72 -11.13 -10.63 8.21
C THR A 72 -10.80 -11.61 7.07
N ASP A 73 -10.39 -12.84 7.39
CA ASP A 73 -10.08 -13.83 6.36
C ASP A 73 -11.31 -14.16 5.51
N ALA A 74 -12.46 -14.35 6.16
CA ALA A 74 -13.72 -14.63 5.47
C ALA A 74 -14.22 -13.43 4.66
N GLN A 75 -14.00 -12.21 5.14
CA GLN A 75 -14.33 -10.98 4.41
C GLN A 75 -13.48 -10.82 3.15
N CYS A 76 -12.17 -11.09 3.22
CA CYS A 76 -11.28 -11.09 2.05
C CYS A 76 -11.72 -12.12 1.00
N GLU A 77 -12.05 -13.34 1.43
CA GLU A 77 -12.54 -14.39 0.54
C GLU A 77 -13.88 -13.99 -0.12
N ALA A 78 -14.78 -13.36 0.65
CA ALA A 78 -16.09 -12.92 0.15
C ALA A 78 -15.97 -11.80 -0.88
N ALA A 79 -15.11 -10.80 -0.63
CA ALA A 79 -14.87 -9.70 -1.57
C ALA A 79 -14.32 -10.23 -2.91
N LYS A 80 -13.33 -11.13 -2.86
CA LYS A 80 -12.78 -11.74 -4.08
C LYS A 80 -13.79 -12.60 -4.82
N ALA A 81 -14.57 -13.40 -4.10
CA ALA A 81 -15.60 -14.24 -4.71
C ALA A 81 -16.70 -13.40 -5.39
N ALA A 82 -17.08 -12.28 -4.79
CA ALA A 82 -18.04 -11.35 -5.40
C ALA A 82 -17.48 -10.74 -6.69
N TRP A 83 -16.23 -10.27 -6.66
CA TRP A 83 -15.55 -9.75 -7.86
C TRP A 83 -15.44 -10.79 -8.99
N ASP A 84 -15.06 -12.02 -8.66
CA ASP A 84 -14.90 -13.09 -9.65
C ASP A 84 -16.24 -13.54 -10.27
N ALA A 85 -17.35 -13.29 -9.58
CA ALA A 85 -18.69 -13.57 -10.10
C ALA A 85 -19.23 -12.49 -11.04
N LEU A 86 -18.64 -11.29 -11.05
CA LEU A 86 -19.06 -10.20 -11.92
C LEU A 86 -18.67 -10.44 -13.39
N THR A 87 -19.55 -10.02 -14.29
CA THR A 87 -19.23 -9.85 -15.71
C THR A 87 -18.27 -8.66 -15.90
N ASP A 88 -17.63 -8.56 -17.07
CA ASP A 88 -16.74 -7.43 -17.36
C ASP A 88 -17.47 -6.09 -17.30
N THR A 89 -18.73 -6.04 -17.76
CA THR A 89 -19.56 -4.83 -17.67
C THR A 89 -19.89 -4.45 -16.24
N GLN A 90 -20.19 -5.42 -15.37
CA GLN A 90 -20.44 -5.18 -13.95
C GLN A 90 -19.17 -4.70 -13.20
N LYS A 91 -17.99 -5.21 -13.57
CA LYS A 91 -16.71 -4.77 -13.01
C LYS A 91 -16.42 -3.30 -13.29
N GLU A 92 -16.77 -2.82 -14.50
CA GLU A 92 -16.65 -1.41 -14.86
C GLU A 92 -17.59 -0.49 -14.05
N MET A 93 -18.60 -1.04 -13.38
CA MET A 93 -19.58 -0.34 -12.56
C MET A 93 -19.23 -0.37 -11.07
N VAL A 94 -18.17 -1.08 -10.66
CA VAL A 94 -17.75 -1.15 -9.25
C VAL A 94 -17.19 0.22 -8.84
N GLU A 95 -17.89 0.89 -7.94
CA GLU A 95 -17.53 2.23 -7.46
C GLU A 95 -18.04 2.43 -6.04
N SER A 96 -17.13 2.85 -5.13
CA SER A 96 -17.42 3.26 -3.77
C SER A 96 -16.34 4.22 -3.27
N GLU A 97 -16.26 4.44 -1.96
CA GLU A 97 -15.22 5.28 -1.36
C GLU A 97 -13.80 4.68 -1.60
N ASN A 98 -13.67 3.32 -1.56
CA ASN A 98 -12.40 2.63 -1.64
C ASN A 98 -12.34 1.58 -2.76
N ALA A 99 -13.44 1.38 -3.49
CA ALA A 99 -13.51 0.43 -4.58
C ALA A 99 -13.60 1.14 -5.93
N ASP A 100 -12.84 0.64 -6.88
CA ASP A 100 -12.87 1.05 -8.29
C ASP A 100 -12.78 -0.19 -9.21
N PRO A 101 -13.03 -0.03 -10.52
CA PRO A 101 -12.97 -1.14 -11.47
C PRO A 101 -11.60 -1.83 -11.57
N GLU A 102 -10.55 -1.19 -11.11
CA GLU A 102 -9.18 -1.72 -11.14
C GLU A 102 -8.76 -2.40 -9.84
N TYR A 103 -9.54 -2.29 -8.76
CA TYR A 103 -9.14 -2.75 -7.41
C TYR A 103 -8.54 -4.16 -7.40
N PHE A 104 -9.22 -5.15 -8.02
CA PHE A 104 -8.68 -6.50 -8.18
C PHE A 104 -8.13 -6.79 -9.58
N GLY A 105 -8.44 -5.95 -10.57
CA GLY A 105 -8.15 -6.17 -11.98
C GLY A 105 -6.82 -5.56 -12.46
N ARG A 106 -6.22 -4.65 -11.70
CA ARG A 106 -4.97 -3.99 -12.10
C ARG A 106 -3.81 -4.98 -12.16
N ASP A 107 -3.08 -4.96 -13.27
CA ASP A 107 -1.80 -5.69 -13.36
C ASP A 107 -0.73 -4.96 -12.53
N THR A 108 -0.36 -5.56 -11.42
CA THR A 108 0.67 -5.03 -10.50
C THR A 108 1.93 -5.89 -10.49
N GLY A 109 2.03 -6.86 -11.40
CA GLY A 109 3.14 -7.79 -11.49
C GLY A 109 2.80 -9.21 -11.01
N ASP A 110 3.80 -10.05 -10.93
CA ASP A 110 3.69 -11.48 -10.64
C ASP A 110 3.87 -11.73 -9.13
N ALA A 111 2.77 -12.03 -8.43
CA ALA A 111 2.76 -12.33 -7.00
C ALA A 111 3.68 -13.51 -6.61
N SER A 112 3.86 -14.50 -7.51
CA SER A 112 4.69 -15.67 -7.23
C SER A 112 6.19 -15.38 -7.08
N LYS A 113 6.63 -14.15 -7.38
CA LYS A 113 8.01 -13.70 -7.18
C LYS A 113 8.29 -13.17 -5.79
N ASP A 114 7.26 -12.99 -5.00
CA ASP A 114 7.36 -12.57 -3.61
C ASP A 114 7.37 -13.78 -2.67
N ASP A 115 7.67 -13.53 -1.40
CA ASP A 115 7.68 -14.51 -0.32
C ASP A 115 7.16 -13.80 0.94
N PRO A 116 6.04 -14.24 1.54
CA PRO A 116 5.47 -13.59 2.72
C PRO A 116 6.36 -13.72 3.98
N ARG A 117 7.40 -14.56 3.95
CA ARG A 117 8.37 -14.79 5.03
C ARG A 117 7.73 -14.98 6.40
N ASN A 118 6.74 -15.83 6.46
CA ASN A 118 5.98 -16.15 7.67
C ASN A 118 6.03 -17.65 8.04
N GLU A 119 7.12 -18.35 7.66
CA GLU A 119 7.32 -19.76 8.03
C GLU A 119 7.45 -19.92 9.55
N ASP A 120 7.15 -21.09 10.03
CA ASP A 120 7.34 -21.54 11.41
C ASP A 120 8.67 -22.30 11.57
N GLU A 121 9.02 -22.67 12.82
CA GLU A 121 10.21 -23.47 13.15
C GLU A 121 11.57 -22.84 12.75
N ILE A 122 11.68 -21.51 12.93
CA ILE A 122 12.81 -20.71 12.48
C ILE A 122 14.04 -20.67 13.40
N GLY A 123 13.97 -21.21 14.59
CA GLY A 123 15.06 -21.16 15.58
C GLY A 123 14.93 -19.99 16.56
N GLU A 124 16.06 -19.68 17.27
CA GLU A 124 16.02 -18.76 18.41
C GLU A 124 16.30 -17.27 18.06
N ASN A 125 16.78 -17.00 16.84
CA ASN A 125 17.17 -15.65 16.41
C ASN A 125 16.32 -15.21 15.23
N GLU A 126 15.58 -14.14 15.40
CA GLU A 126 14.72 -13.56 14.34
C GLU A 126 15.10 -12.10 14.05
N LEU A 127 15.21 -11.78 12.77
CA LEU A 127 15.27 -10.43 12.24
C LEU A 127 13.94 -10.13 11.57
N LEU A 128 13.07 -9.40 12.26
CA LEU A 128 11.75 -9.00 11.76
C LEU A 128 11.87 -7.71 10.96
N VAL A 129 11.64 -7.79 9.66
CA VAL A 129 11.58 -6.62 8.77
C VAL A 129 10.16 -6.09 8.76
N VAL A 130 9.99 -4.84 9.19
CA VAL A 130 8.69 -4.19 9.30
C VAL A 130 8.55 -3.11 8.25
N SER A 131 7.58 -3.27 7.36
CA SER A 131 7.27 -2.35 6.27
C SER A 131 5.83 -1.83 6.37
N PHE A 132 5.55 -0.63 5.85
CA PHE A 132 4.17 -0.22 5.61
C PHE A 132 3.46 -1.23 4.70
N GLY A 133 4.17 -1.70 3.68
CA GLY A 133 3.68 -2.65 2.70
C GLY A 133 3.28 -1.99 1.39
N THR A 134 2.99 -2.83 0.41
CA THR A 134 2.42 -2.42 -0.88
C THR A 134 1.60 -3.56 -1.49
N SER A 135 0.50 -3.21 -2.13
CA SER A 135 -0.30 -4.15 -2.93
C SER A 135 0.28 -4.38 -4.33
N PHE A 136 1.25 -3.57 -4.77
CA PHE A 136 1.92 -3.73 -6.06
C PHE A 136 2.90 -4.90 -6.00
N ASN A 137 2.58 -6.01 -6.68
CA ASN A 137 3.36 -7.25 -6.66
C ASN A 137 4.80 -7.04 -7.16
N GLY A 138 4.98 -6.27 -8.23
CA GLY A 138 6.30 -5.94 -8.77
C GLY A 138 7.18 -5.18 -7.78
N SER A 139 6.62 -4.15 -7.13
CA SER A 139 7.32 -3.34 -6.12
C SER A 139 7.59 -4.15 -4.86
N ARG A 140 6.64 -4.98 -4.41
CA ARG A 140 6.84 -5.84 -3.24
C ARG A 140 8.01 -6.80 -3.45
N ALA A 141 8.09 -7.43 -4.64
CA ALA A 141 9.17 -8.34 -4.99
C ALA A 141 10.51 -7.61 -5.23
N ALA A 142 10.51 -6.41 -5.80
CA ALA A 142 11.75 -5.67 -6.10
C ALA A 142 12.29 -4.93 -4.89
N ASP A 143 11.43 -4.21 -4.16
CA ASP A 143 11.84 -3.29 -3.11
C ASP A 143 11.88 -4.01 -1.75
N ILE A 144 10.74 -4.50 -1.24
CA ILE A 144 10.64 -5.09 0.11
C ILE A 144 11.45 -6.38 0.17
N LYS A 145 11.17 -7.33 -0.73
CA LYS A 145 11.91 -8.59 -0.80
C LYS A 145 13.39 -8.37 -1.08
N GLY A 146 13.76 -7.38 -1.88
CA GLY A 146 15.15 -7.01 -2.14
C GLY A 146 15.91 -6.61 -0.88
N ILE A 147 15.27 -5.82 0.01
CA ILE A 147 15.83 -5.45 1.32
C ILE A 147 15.96 -6.69 2.21
N GLU A 148 14.92 -7.51 2.30
CA GLU A 148 14.90 -8.72 3.12
C GLU A 148 15.94 -9.74 2.66
N ASP A 149 16.11 -9.94 1.35
CA ASP A 149 17.14 -10.82 0.79
C ASP A 149 18.55 -10.32 1.12
N ALA A 150 18.79 -9.01 1.07
CA ALA A 150 20.07 -8.42 1.45
C ALA A 150 20.35 -8.59 2.95
N LEU A 151 19.35 -8.40 3.80
CA LEU A 151 19.44 -8.63 5.23
C LEU A 151 19.68 -10.10 5.56
N GLN A 152 19.00 -11.02 4.90
CA GLN A 152 19.21 -12.46 5.06
C GLN A 152 20.64 -12.87 4.63
N ALA A 153 21.11 -12.31 3.52
CA ALA A 153 22.48 -12.60 3.05
C ALA A 153 23.57 -12.08 4.01
N ALA A 154 23.30 -10.92 4.63
CA ALA A 154 24.21 -10.33 5.62
C ALA A 154 24.16 -11.04 6.99
N ASN A 155 23.06 -11.69 7.32
CA ASN A 155 22.81 -12.34 8.61
C ASN A 155 22.38 -13.80 8.43
N PRO A 156 23.26 -14.70 7.95
CA PRO A 156 22.87 -16.06 7.57
C PRO A 156 22.44 -16.94 8.75
N ASP A 157 22.81 -16.58 9.97
CA ASP A 157 22.46 -17.30 11.20
C ASP A 157 21.14 -16.80 11.84
N TRP A 158 20.50 -15.83 11.22
CA TRP A 158 19.22 -15.25 11.64
C TRP A 158 18.12 -15.59 10.64
N SER A 159 16.90 -15.80 11.12
CA SER A 159 15.75 -15.96 10.25
C SER A 159 15.13 -14.60 9.97
N VAL A 160 15.16 -14.17 8.71
CA VAL A 160 14.54 -12.92 8.28
C VAL A 160 13.04 -13.14 8.04
N ARG A 161 12.21 -12.38 8.74
CA ARG A 161 10.75 -12.47 8.72
C ARG A 161 10.17 -11.13 8.30
N ARG A 162 8.90 -11.13 7.89
CA ARG A 162 8.18 -9.95 7.43
C ARG A 162 6.99 -9.64 8.32
N ALA A 163 6.74 -8.35 8.54
CA ALA A 163 5.44 -7.83 8.96
C ALA A 163 5.08 -6.57 8.18
N PHE A 164 3.80 -6.36 7.91
CA PHE A 164 3.29 -5.10 7.40
C PHE A 164 2.51 -4.35 8.48
N THR A 165 2.58 -3.01 8.46
CA THR A 165 1.81 -2.15 9.37
C THR A 165 0.44 -1.78 8.79
N ALA A 166 0.32 -1.67 7.46
CA ALA A 166 -0.93 -1.31 6.80
C ALA A 166 -1.86 -2.52 6.61
N GLN A 167 -2.86 -2.68 7.48
CA GLN A 167 -3.82 -3.79 7.40
C GLN A 167 -4.63 -3.75 6.10
N ILE A 168 -4.96 -2.56 5.57
CA ILE A 168 -5.64 -2.41 4.27
C ILE A 168 -4.84 -3.07 3.13
N ILE A 169 -3.53 -2.93 3.15
CA ILE A 169 -2.63 -3.55 2.15
C ILE A 169 -2.62 -5.07 2.32
N ILE A 170 -2.52 -5.56 3.56
CA ILE A 170 -2.57 -6.99 3.88
C ILE A 170 -3.88 -7.59 3.37
N ASN A 171 -5.02 -6.95 3.66
CA ASN A 171 -6.34 -7.41 3.23
C ASN A 171 -6.48 -7.44 1.70
N HIS A 172 -5.99 -6.41 1.01
CA HIS A 172 -6.01 -6.34 -0.44
C HIS A 172 -5.17 -7.48 -1.07
N VAL A 173 -3.94 -7.68 -0.59
CA VAL A 173 -3.06 -8.77 -1.07
C VAL A 173 -3.70 -10.13 -0.79
N GLN A 174 -4.24 -10.33 0.41
CA GLN A 174 -4.90 -11.58 0.77
C GLN A 174 -6.13 -11.83 -0.11
N ALA A 175 -6.98 -10.83 -0.32
CA ALA A 175 -8.18 -10.97 -1.14
C ALA A 175 -7.83 -11.26 -2.61
N ARG A 176 -6.92 -10.50 -3.20
CA ARG A 176 -6.56 -10.60 -4.62
C ARG A 176 -5.73 -11.84 -4.93
N ASP A 177 -4.66 -12.07 -4.16
CA ASP A 177 -3.62 -13.04 -4.48
C ASP A 177 -3.72 -14.32 -3.61
N GLY A 178 -4.53 -14.30 -2.53
CA GLY A 178 -4.61 -15.38 -1.55
C GLY A 178 -3.40 -15.47 -0.63
N GLU A 179 -2.48 -14.53 -0.69
CA GLU A 179 -1.25 -14.51 0.07
C GLU A 179 -1.47 -13.87 1.45
N LYS A 180 -1.06 -14.56 2.50
CA LYS A 180 -1.24 -14.10 3.89
C LYS A 180 0.07 -13.51 4.39
N ILE A 181 0.08 -12.20 4.56
CA ILE A 181 1.19 -11.45 5.17
C ILE A 181 0.81 -11.16 6.61
N ASP A 182 1.73 -11.38 7.54
CA ASP A 182 1.51 -11.09 8.95
C ASP A 182 1.48 -9.56 9.19
N ASN A 183 0.51 -9.10 9.99
CA ASN A 183 0.59 -7.79 10.61
C ASN A 183 1.51 -7.84 11.85
N MET A 184 1.74 -6.69 12.49
CA MET A 184 2.64 -6.61 13.66
C MET A 184 2.28 -7.60 14.75
N LYS A 185 0.98 -7.68 15.12
CA LYS A 185 0.52 -8.60 16.15
C LYS A 185 0.73 -10.06 15.76
N GLN A 186 0.40 -10.43 14.53
CA GLN A 186 0.55 -11.81 14.03
C GLN A 186 2.03 -12.21 13.98
N ALA A 187 2.91 -11.32 13.51
CA ALA A 187 4.36 -11.58 13.46
C ALA A 187 4.94 -11.77 14.87
N LEU A 188 4.59 -10.91 15.82
CA LEU A 188 5.06 -11.03 17.21
C LEU A 188 4.50 -12.27 17.92
N ASP A 189 3.22 -12.60 17.73
CA ASP A 189 2.63 -13.84 18.26
C ASP A 189 3.33 -15.07 17.67
N ARG A 190 3.63 -15.07 16.38
CA ARG A 190 4.37 -16.12 15.68
C ARG A 190 5.79 -16.27 16.21
N ALA A 191 6.52 -15.16 16.42
CA ALA A 191 7.85 -15.16 17.00
C ALA A 191 7.85 -15.82 18.39
N VAL A 192 6.87 -15.47 19.23
CA VAL A 192 6.70 -16.10 20.55
C VAL A 192 6.37 -17.61 20.42
N ALA A 193 5.47 -17.98 19.50
CA ALA A 193 5.11 -19.38 19.26
C ALA A 193 6.28 -20.22 18.74
N ASN A 194 7.14 -19.64 17.92
CA ASN A 194 8.38 -20.24 17.40
C ASN A 194 9.49 -20.38 18.45
N GLY A 195 9.32 -19.77 19.64
CA GLY A 195 10.31 -19.82 20.70
C GLY A 195 11.53 -18.94 20.43
N VAL A 196 11.35 -17.86 19.68
CA VAL A 196 12.39 -16.85 19.45
C VAL A 196 12.86 -16.28 20.79
N LYS A 197 14.15 -16.17 20.99
CA LYS A 197 14.78 -15.58 22.16
C LYS A 197 15.35 -14.19 21.88
N ASN A 198 15.94 -14.02 20.71
CA ASN A 198 16.57 -12.79 20.30
C ASN A 198 15.81 -12.23 19.10
N LEU A 199 15.15 -11.10 19.30
CA LEU A 199 14.41 -10.39 18.27
C LEU A 199 15.15 -9.10 17.90
N VAL A 200 15.49 -8.94 16.63
CA VAL A 200 15.93 -7.67 16.06
C VAL A 200 14.84 -7.20 15.09
N VAL A 201 14.41 -5.98 15.26
CA VAL A 201 13.39 -5.37 14.38
C VAL A 201 14.07 -4.35 13.48
N GLN A 202 13.95 -4.55 12.16
CA GLN A 202 14.42 -3.61 11.14
C GLN A 202 13.23 -2.95 10.46
N PRO A 203 12.92 -1.69 10.80
CA PRO A 203 11.93 -0.94 10.04
C PRO A 203 12.46 -0.58 8.66
N THR A 204 11.58 -0.58 7.67
CA THR A 204 11.84 -0.01 6.34
C THR A 204 11.21 1.38 6.20
N HIS A 205 10.74 1.96 7.30
CA HIS A 205 10.21 3.32 7.33
C HIS A 205 11.29 4.33 6.95
N LEU A 206 10.88 5.39 6.28
CA LEU A 206 11.81 6.44 5.86
C LEU A 206 12.33 7.25 7.07
N MET A 207 11.46 7.50 8.05
CA MET A 207 11.71 8.41 9.18
C MET A 207 10.97 7.96 10.44
N HIS A 208 11.23 8.63 11.57
CA HIS A 208 10.50 8.49 12.84
C HIS A 208 9.09 9.10 12.73
N GLY A 209 8.23 8.49 11.90
CA GLY A 209 6.84 8.87 11.68
C GLY A 209 5.88 8.12 12.60
N ALA A 210 4.56 8.33 12.38
CA ALA A 210 3.51 7.71 13.18
C ALA A 210 3.59 6.18 13.16
N GLU A 211 3.81 5.58 11.98
CA GLU A 211 3.90 4.12 11.84
C GLU A 211 5.12 3.53 12.56
N TYR A 212 6.24 4.29 12.64
CA TYR A 212 7.40 3.87 13.42
C TYR A 212 7.09 3.89 14.91
N ASP A 213 6.40 4.93 15.39
CA ASP A 213 6.01 5.06 16.80
C ASP A 213 5.03 3.93 17.18
N GLU A 214 4.01 3.66 16.38
CA GLU A 214 3.05 2.56 16.56
C GLU A 214 3.75 1.19 16.57
N MET A 215 4.72 0.98 15.68
CA MET A 215 5.55 -0.23 15.67
C MET A 215 6.30 -0.39 17.00
N CYS A 216 6.93 0.67 17.49
CA CYS A 216 7.66 0.64 18.77
C CYS A 216 6.72 0.33 19.93
N GLU A 217 5.51 0.92 19.96
CA GLU A 217 4.50 0.64 20.98
C GLU A 217 4.06 -0.84 20.95
N ALA A 218 3.80 -1.39 19.76
CA ALA A 218 3.45 -2.80 19.61
C ALA A 218 4.56 -3.74 20.10
N ILE A 219 5.83 -3.43 19.81
CA ILE A 219 6.97 -4.22 20.29
C ILE A 219 7.11 -4.12 21.82
N ASP A 220 6.87 -2.96 22.41
CA ASP A 220 6.95 -2.76 23.85
C ASP A 220 6.00 -3.67 24.65
N GLU A 221 4.85 -4.03 24.10
CA GLU A 221 3.91 -4.99 24.69
C GLU A 221 4.47 -6.42 24.75
N TYR A 222 5.41 -6.75 23.86
CA TYR A 222 5.99 -8.09 23.72
C TYR A 222 7.39 -8.25 24.24
N LYS A 223 8.10 -7.16 24.60
CA LYS A 223 9.54 -7.19 24.96
C LYS A 223 9.89 -8.21 26.05
N ASP A 224 9.01 -8.40 27.04
CA ASP A 224 9.20 -9.33 28.13
C ASP A 224 9.03 -10.81 27.71
N LYS A 225 8.64 -11.09 26.49
CA LYS A 225 8.51 -12.44 25.91
C LYS A 225 9.83 -12.97 25.34
N PHE A 226 10.81 -12.08 25.12
CA PHE A 226 12.10 -12.41 24.51
C PHE A 226 13.24 -12.22 25.51
N GLU A 227 14.38 -12.89 25.29
CA GLU A 227 15.59 -12.67 26.09
C GLU A 227 16.27 -11.34 25.73
N SER A 228 16.17 -10.95 24.44
CA SER A 228 16.63 -9.64 23.96
C SER A 228 15.76 -9.13 22.84
N VAL A 229 15.52 -7.80 22.84
CA VAL A 229 14.86 -7.07 21.76
C VAL A 229 15.70 -5.86 21.41
N SER A 230 15.93 -5.65 20.11
CA SER A 230 16.59 -4.45 19.58
C SER A 230 15.80 -3.94 18.39
N ILE A 231 15.57 -2.63 18.33
CA ILE A 231 14.90 -1.95 17.23
C ILE A 231 15.94 -1.07 16.54
N ALA A 232 16.07 -1.22 15.22
CA ALA A 232 16.95 -0.37 14.42
C ALA A 232 16.27 0.96 14.10
N GLU A 233 17.08 1.95 13.76
CA GLU A 233 16.61 3.25 13.27
C GLU A 233 15.94 3.12 11.90
N PRO A 234 15.00 4.02 11.56
CA PRO A 234 14.48 4.15 10.20
C PRO A 234 15.57 4.65 9.25
N LEU A 235 15.30 4.61 7.94
CA LEU A 235 16.31 4.86 6.88
C LEU A 235 17.06 6.19 7.03
N LEU A 236 16.38 7.28 7.42
CA LEU A 236 16.99 8.60 7.61
C LEU A 236 17.54 8.82 9.04
N GLY A 237 17.45 7.80 9.91
CA GLY A 237 17.94 7.89 11.30
C GLY A 237 17.25 8.98 12.11
N GLU A 238 17.89 9.37 13.23
CA GLU A 238 17.35 10.35 14.16
C GLU A 238 17.24 11.76 13.57
N VAL A 239 16.25 12.52 14.05
CA VAL A 239 16.08 13.96 13.73
C VAL A 239 16.66 14.87 14.81
N GLY A 240 16.88 14.34 16.03
CA GLY A 240 17.30 15.10 17.21
C GLY A 240 16.16 15.87 17.86
N ALA A 241 16.33 16.18 19.15
CA ALA A 241 15.32 16.87 19.96
C ALA A 241 15.01 18.30 19.50
N ASP A 242 15.97 18.95 18.83
CA ASP A 242 15.88 20.31 18.29
C ASP A 242 15.77 20.34 16.75
N ALA A 243 15.56 19.18 16.12
CA ALA A 243 15.43 19.00 14.69
C ALA A 243 16.65 19.48 13.86
N THR A 244 17.83 19.55 14.49
CA THR A 244 19.08 20.03 13.84
C THR A 244 20.06 18.91 13.52
N VAL A 245 19.73 17.64 13.82
CA VAL A 245 20.63 16.51 13.61
C VAL A 245 20.70 16.15 12.14
N ILE A 246 21.87 16.42 11.54
CA ILE A 246 22.27 15.86 10.25
C ILE A 246 23.24 14.73 10.55
N ASN A 247 22.85 13.50 10.26
CA ASN A 247 23.59 12.30 10.62
C ASN A 247 24.13 11.56 9.38
N GLU A 248 24.96 10.56 9.64
CA GLU A 248 25.58 9.73 8.60
C GLU A 248 24.54 8.98 7.75
N ASP A 249 23.37 8.64 8.31
CA ASP A 249 22.31 7.95 7.58
C ASP A 249 21.74 8.83 6.46
N LYS A 250 21.46 10.10 6.76
CA LYS A 250 21.00 11.08 5.76
C LYS A 250 22.04 11.32 4.67
N GLU A 251 23.34 11.40 5.05
CA GLU A 251 24.43 11.56 4.08
C GLU A 251 24.55 10.33 3.17
N ALA A 252 24.46 9.13 3.75
CA ALA A 252 24.51 7.88 2.99
C ALA A 252 23.33 7.77 2.00
N VAL A 253 22.12 8.07 2.45
CA VAL A 253 20.92 8.06 1.60
C VAL A 253 21.03 9.11 0.51
N ALA A 254 21.37 10.36 0.84
CA ALA A 254 21.53 11.45 -0.12
C ALA A 254 22.54 11.09 -1.23
N THR A 255 23.68 10.52 -0.84
CA THR A 255 24.71 10.08 -1.75
C THR A 255 24.23 8.95 -2.67
N ALA A 256 23.59 7.93 -2.08
CA ALA A 256 23.14 6.75 -2.81
C ALA A 256 22.08 7.10 -3.85
N ILE A 257 21.01 7.82 -3.44
CA ILE A 257 19.91 8.17 -4.34
C ILE A 257 20.35 9.14 -5.45
N THR A 258 21.19 10.12 -5.11
CA THR A 258 21.70 11.08 -6.10
C THR A 258 22.61 10.40 -7.11
N THR A 259 23.52 9.52 -6.66
CA THR A 259 24.40 8.77 -7.54
C THR A 259 23.61 7.93 -8.54
N GLU A 260 22.59 7.21 -8.08
CA GLU A 260 21.78 6.36 -8.96
C GLU A 260 20.89 7.17 -9.90
N ALA A 261 20.31 8.28 -9.43
CA ALA A 261 19.53 9.18 -10.30
C ALA A 261 20.37 9.80 -11.42
N VAL A 262 21.56 10.28 -11.10
CA VAL A 262 22.52 10.84 -12.06
C VAL A 262 22.91 9.81 -13.11
N LYS A 263 23.31 8.62 -12.67
CA LYS A 263 23.69 7.50 -13.54
C LYS A 263 22.55 7.08 -14.48
N THR A 264 21.34 6.91 -13.93
CA THR A 264 20.16 6.52 -14.71
C THR A 264 19.75 7.59 -15.71
N ALA A 265 19.97 8.87 -15.38
CA ALA A 265 19.73 9.99 -16.29
C ALA A 265 20.83 10.15 -17.37
N GLY A 266 21.92 9.36 -17.31
CA GLY A 266 22.99 9.33 -18.29
C GLY A 266 24.05 10.40 -18.11
N TYR A 267 24.16 11.00 -16.91
CA TYR A 267 25.21 11.97 -16.58
C TYR A 267 26.38 11.31 -15.85
N GLU A 268 27.55 11.92 -15.95
CA GLU A 268 28.74 11.46 -15.23
C GLU A 268 28.64 11.77 -13.73
N ASP A 269 28.18 12.97 -13.39
CA ASP A 269 27.96 13.44 -12.03
C ASP A 269 26.84 14.51 -11.97
N ALA A 270 26.48 14.95 -10.76
CA ALA A 270 25.45 15.95 -10.55
C ALA A 270 25.84 17.32 -11.14
N ALA A 271 27.13 17.66 -11.16
CA ALA A 271 27.61 18.92 -11.73
C ALA A 271 27.48 18.95 -13.26
N ALA A 272 27.71 17.82 -13.93
CA ALA A 272 27.49 17.68 -15.37
C ALA A 272 26.01 17.83 -15.73
N ALA A 273 25.11 17.27 -14.92
CA ALA A 273 23.66 17.44 -15.07
C ALA A 273 23.26 18.92 -14.86
N ALA A 274 23.78 19.57 -13.81
CA ALA A 274 23.54 20.99 -13.55
C ALA A 274 23.99 21.87 -14.70
N ALA A 275 25.16 21.60 -15.27
CA ALA A 275 25.69 22.32 -16.43
C ALA A 275 24.83 22.17 -17.70
N ASP A 276 24.09 21.06 -17.83
CA ASP A 276 23.10 20.81 -18.88
C ASP A 276 21.70 21.35 -18.54
N GLY A 277 21.57 22.09 -17.43
CA GLY A 277 20.30 22.68 -16.97
C GLY A 277 19.33 21.67 -16.37
N THR A 278 19.82 20.55 -15.86
CA THR A 278 19.01 19.48 -15.27
C THR A 278 19.06 19.50 -13.74
N ALA A 279 17.89 19.56 -13.12
CA ALA A 279 17.69 19.35 -11.70
C ALA A 279 17.17 17.93 -11.43
N PHE A 280 17.43 17.42 -10.23
CA PHE A 280 16.82 16.23 -9.69
C PHE A 280 15.84 16.61 -8.60
N VAL A 281 14.64 16.06 -8.64
CA VAL A 281 13.63 16.25 -7.60
C VAL A 281 13.35 14.88 -6.98
N PHE A 282 13.61 14.75 -5.69
CA PHE A 282 13.24 13.57 -4.91
C PHE A 282 11.96 13.86 -4.15
N MET A 283 10.90 13.11 -4.48
CA MET A 283 9.55 13.32 -3.98
C MET A 283 9.21 12.28 -2.92
N GLY A 284 9.07 12.71 -1.67
CA GLY A 284 8.55 11.90 -0.58
C GLY A 284 7.02 11.92 -0.53
N HIS A 285 6.43 11.15 0.37
CA HIS A 285 4.98 11.16 0.59
C HIS A 285 4.51 12.51 1.17
N GLY A 286 5.16 12.97 2.19
CA GLY A 286 4.71 14.07 3.05
C GLY A 286 4.08 13.53 4.33
N THR A 287 4.04 14.35 5.38
CA THR A 287 3.40 13.98 6.64
C THR A 287 3.12 15.21 7.50
N SER A 288 1.99 15.23 8.19
CA SER A 288 1.69 16.22 9.23
C SER A 288 2.41 15.92 10.57
N HIS A 289 2.97 14.71 10.71
CA HIS A 289 3.75 14.32 11.89
C HIS A 289 4.98 15.22 12.10
N THR A 290 5.47 15.32 13.33
CA THR A 290 6.67 16.12 13.66
C THR A 290 7.91 15.67 12.90
N ALA A 291 7.97 14.41 12.48
CA ALA A 291 9.03 13.84 11.64
C ALA A 291 9.17 14.51 10.27
N LYS A 292 8.20 15.33 9.82
CA LYS A 292 8.29 16.11 8.57
C LYS A 292 9.57 16.95 8.43
N VAL A 293 10.24 17.26 9.55
CA VAL A 293 11.53 17.95 9.55
C VAL A 293 12.63 17.15 8.83
N SER A 294 12.47 15.83 8.67
CA SER A 294 13.40 14.99 7.92
C SER A 294 13.54 15.44 6.47
N TYR A 295 12.50 16.00 5.85
CA TYR A 295 12.56 16.52 4.48
C TYR A 295 13.46 17.75 4.39
N SER A 296 13.34 18.71 5.31
CA SER A 296 14.24 19.87 5.35
C SER A 296 15.67 19.49 5.72
N GLN A 297 15.86 18.50 6.60
CA GLN A 297 17.17 17.96 6.91
C GLN A 297 17.81 17.28 5.71
N MET A 298 17.05 16.53 4.90
CA MET A 298 17.53 15.97 3.63
C MET A 298 17.93 17.05 2.64
N GLN A 299 17.14 18.13 2.49
CA GLN A 299 17.51 19.26 1.64
C GLN A 299 18.84 19.87 2.10
N THR A 300 19.00 20.12 3.39
CA THR A 300 20.25 20.64 3.97
C THR A 300 21.42 19.67 3.75
N THR A 301 21.18 18.36 3.84
CA THR A 301 22.19 17.34 3.53
C THR A 301 22.63 17.40 2.07
N MET A 302 21.70 17.52 1.13
CA MET A 302 22.01 17.67 -0.29
C MET A 302 22.90 18.90 -0.56
N GLU A 303 22.56 20.04 0.03
CA GLU A 303 23.33 21.28 -0.09
C GLU A 303 24.73 21.14 0.54
N THR A 304 24.84 20.49 1.70
CA THR A 304 26.11 20.25 2.39
C THR A 304 27.05 19.36 1.56
N LEU A 305 26.49 18.39 0.84
CA LEU A 305 27.23 17.49 -0.06
C LEU A 305 27.55 18.13 -1.42
N GLY A 306 27.08 19.37 -1.66
CA GLY A 306 27.33 20.09 -2.91
C GLY A 306 26.42 19.66 -4.08
N TYR A 307 25.27 19.08 -3.78
CA TYR A 307 24.25 18.72 -4.78
C TYR A 307 23.28 19.90 -4.98
N ASP A 308 23.78 21.02 -5.47
CA ASP A 308 23.03 22.27 -5.63
C ASP A 308 21.84 22.19 -6.61
N ASN A 309 21.81 21.16 -7.45
CA ASN A 309 20.73 20.88 -8.39
C ASN A 309 19.77 19.78 -7.92
N VAL A 310 19.78 19.46 -6.63
CA VAL A 310 18.87 18.49 -6.03
C VAL A 310 17.87 19.17 -5.11
N PHE A 311 16.59 18.84 -5.27
CA PHE A 311 15.48 19.43 -4.53
C PHE A 311 14.64 18.32 -3.89
N ILE A 312 14.18 18.55 -2.67
CA ILE A 312 13.28 17.64 -1.95
C ILE A 312 11.86 18.19 -2.02
N GLY A 313 10.93 17.33 -2.45
CA GLY A 313 9.51 17.62 -2.49
C GLY A 313 8.67 16.55 -1.81
N THR A 314 7.37 16.79 -1.67
CA THR A 314 6.40 15.81 -1.15
C THR A 314 5.11 15.84 -1.96
N VAL A 315 4.45 14.67 -2.09
CA VAL A 315 3.18 14.53 -2.81
C VAL A 315 2.06 15.26 -2.06
N GLU A 316 2.00 15.09 -0.74
CA GLU A 316 0.97 15.69 0.12
C GLU A 316 1.19 17.20 0.40
N GLY A 317 2.35 17.76 -0.02
CA GLY A 317 2.68 19.16 0.28
C GLY A 317 2.90 19.45 1.77
N GLU A 318 3.32 18.45 2.54
CA GLU A 318 3.63 18.55 3.97
C GLU A 318 5.10 18.16 4.23
N PRO A 319 5.94 19.12 4.63
CA PRO A 319 5.66 20.56 4.91
C PRO A 319 5.37 21.38 3.64
N GLU A 320 4.66 22.51 3.79
CA GLU A 320 4.14 23.34 2.69
C GLU A 320 5.22 23.79 1.66
N ASP A 321 6.44 24.01 2.11
CA ASP A 321 7.54 24.41 1.25
C ASP A 321 8.13 23.27 0.38
N THR A 322 7.63 22.05 0.58
CA THR A 322 7.93 20.86 -0.23
C THR A 322 6.80 20.50 -1.21
N ALA A 323 5.71 21.26 -1.22
CA ALA A 323 4.62 21.06 -2.18
C ALA A 323 5.13 21.14 -3.62
N CYS A 324 4.52 20.42 -4.52
CA CYS A 324 4.95 20.29 -5.93
C CYS A 324 5.15 21.67 -6.58
N GLU A 325 4.19 22.59 -6.43
CA GLU A 325 4.26 23.95 -6.97
C GLU A 325 5.43 24.75 -6.38
N ALA A 326 5.66 24.64 -5.06
CA ALA A 326 6.77 25.33 -4.40
C ALA A 326 8.12 24.81 -4.91
N VAL A 327 8.25 23.50 -5.10
CA VAL A 327 9.48 22.90 -5.66
C VAL A 327 9.70 23.30 -7.11
N ILE A 328 8.66 23.34 -7.94
CA ILE A 328 8.72 23.81 -9.33
C ILE A 328 9.22 25.27 -9.38
N GLU A 329 8.76 26.13 -8.48
CA GLU A 329 9.24 27.51 -8.41
C GLU A 329 10.71 27.58 -8.01
N LYS A 330 11.13 26.84 -6.97
CA LYS A 330 12.54 26.75 -6.54
C LYS A 330 13.45 26.31 -7.70
N VAL A 331 13.06 25.28 -8.45
CA VAL A 331 13.80 24.76 -9.61
C VAL A 331 13.93 25.82 -10.71
N LYS A 332 12.85 26.56 -11.02
CA LYS A 332 12.85 27.64 -12.01
C LYS A 332 13.70 28.83 -11.58
N GLU A 333 13.61 29.25 -10.32
CA GLU A 333 14.41 30.35 -9.75
C GLU A 333 15.91 30.02 -9.76
N ALA A 334 16.27 28.75 -9.54
CA ALA A 334 17.63 28.25 -9.66
C ALA A 334 18.13 28.17 -11.11
N GLY A 335 17.25 28.39 -12.10
CA GLY A 335 17.60 28.49 -13.52
C GLY A 335 17.63 27.15 -14.27
N TYR A 336 17.14 26.07 -13.66
CA TYR A 336 17.06 24.78 -14.33
C TYR A 336 15.84 24.72 -15.26
N THR A 337 15.99 23.98 -16.38
CA THR A 337 14.97 23.85 -17.43
C THR A 337 14.52 22.42 -17.66
N LYS A 338 15.20 21.45 -17.05
CA LYS A 338 14.90 20.03 -17.11
C LYS A 338 14.82 19.49 -15.68
N VAL A 339 13.94 18.53 -15.46
CA VAL A 339 13.77 17.86 -14.18
C VAL A 339 13.81 16.34 -14.38
N VAL A 340 14.57 15.68 -13.54
CA VAL A 340 14.50 14.22 -13.36
C VAL A 340 13.79 13.98 -12.03
N LEU A 341 12.55 13.48 -12.09
CA LEU A 341 11.75 13.13 -10.92
C LEU A 341 12.09 11.72 -10.46
N ARG A 342 12.28 11.56 -9.14
CA ARG A 342 12.50 10.26 -8.47
C ARG A 342 11.73 10.21 -7.15
N PRO A 343 11.24 9.05 -6.72
CA PRO A 343 10.67 8.91 -5.39
C PRO A 343 11.74 9.03 -4.30
N LEU A 344 11.39 9.66 -3.19
CA LEU A 344 12.04 9.55 -1.88
C LEU A 344 11.14 8.68 -1.00
N MET A 345 10.99 7.44 -1.39
CA MET A 345 10.16 6.43 -0.77
C MET A 345 10.90 5.11 -0.81
N VAL A 346 10.76 4.29 0.25
CA VAL A 346 11.43 2.99 0.30
C VAL A 346 10.78 1.99 -0.64
N VAL A 347 9.47 2.13 -0.87
CA VAL A 347 8.67 1.24 -1.70
C VAL A 347 7.89 2.05 -2.74
N ALA A 348 7.92 1.60 -3.99
CA ALA A 348 7.12 2.17 -5.06
C ALA A 348 5.66 1.67 -4.96
N GLY A 349 4.87 2.36 -4.13
CA GLY A 349 3.43 2.16 -3.98
C GLY A 349 2.62 2.98 -4.99
N ASP A 350 1.39 3.31 -4.61
CA ASP A 350 0.43 4.03 -5.46
C ASP A 350 0.95 5.38 -5.94
N HIS A 351 1.42 6.23 -5.04
CA HIS A 351 1.98 7.55 -5.39
C HIS A 351 3.13 7.48 -6.40
N ALA A 352 4.05 6.52 -6.24
CA ALA A 352 5.18 6.38 -7.16
C ALA A 352 4.73 5.89 -8.55
N ASN A 353 3.77 4.98 -8.62
CA ASN A 353 3.30 4.39 -9.87
C ASN A 353 2.25 5.24 -10.58
N ASN A 354 1.36 5.91 -9.85
CA ASN A 354 0.26 6.66 -10.42
C ASN A 354 0.52 8.17 -10.47
N ASP A 355 0.92 8.81 -9.34
CA ASP A 355 1.07 10.26 -9.30
C ASP A 355 2.40 10.74 -9.89
N MET A 356 3.46 9.93 -9.84
CA MET A 356 4.77 10.30 -10.38
C MET A 356 5.02 9.73 -11.77
N ALA A 357 4.82 8.42 -11.97
CA ALA A 357 5.12 7.76 -13.23
C ALA A 357 3.94 7.75 -14.20
N GLY A 358 2.71 7.86 -13.71
CA GLY A 358 1.47 7.85 -14.50
C GLY A 358 0.92 9.23 -14.84
N ALA A 359 1.47 10.31 -14.29
CA ALA A 359 0.99 11.68 -14.50
C ALA A 359 1.33 12.28 -15.88
#